data_f7892f74f5c17910942d97385ecc35b2
#
_entry.id   f7892f74f5c17910942d97385ecc35b2
#
_cell.length_a   1.000
_cell.length_b   1.000
_cell.length_c   1.000
_cell.angle_alpha   90.00
_cell.angle_beta   90.00
_cell.angle_gamma   90.00
#
_symmetry.space_group_name_H-M   'P 1'
#
loop_
_entity.id
_entity.type
_entity.pdbx_description
1 polymer ?
#
loop_
_entity_poly.entity_id
_entity_poly.type
_entity_poly.pdbx_seq_one_letter_code
_entity_poly.pdbx_strand_id
1 'polypeptide(L)'
;MAVPIRGVRPMRWVGSLVAEGLLVALLTAAATSAVAAGGVIAIDVGHYREAPGVTSAHGRPEFEFNRDLAAEIEAQLQARGRSTQLIGAAGEMNSLPARPRAAAGAALLVSVHHDSMQARLLSSWTYEGVERRYGDRFAGFSLFVSRENPGWRRGLRCASAIGAALIHAGFTPSLYHADRKVGENRAFADKRNGVHYFDRLAVLRHASMPALLFEAGVIVNREEEKQLADPAVRGRIAAAVVNGIEECMP
;
A
#
# COMPACT_ATOMS: atom_id res chain seq x y z
N MET A 1 -85.56 33.23 -58.67
CA MET A 1 -84.88 34.47 -58.32
C MET A 1 -83.58 34.07 -57.65
N ALA A 2 -82.45 34.19 -58.32
CA ALA A 2 -81.13 33.81 -57.82
C ALA A 2 -80.29 35.09 -57.74
N VAL A 3 -79.67 35.34 -56.61
CA VAL A 3 -78.76 36.44 -56.38
C VAL A 3 -77.32 35.89 -56.37
N PRO A 4 -76.33 36.42 -57.09
CA PRO A 4 -75.00 35.88 -57.19
C PRO A 4 -74.13 36.37 -56.04
N ILE A 5 -73.36 35.40 -55.45
CA ILE A 5 -72.34 35.70 -54.46
C ILE A 5 -70.99 35.95 -55.15
N ARG A 6 -70.38 37.07 -54.83
CA ARG A 6 -69.06 37.50 -55.35
C ARG A 6 -67.90 36.66 -54.84
N GLY A 7 -66.91 36.45 -55.68
CA GLY A 7 -65.72 35.69 -55.48
C GLY A 7 -64.75 36.31 -54.45
N VAL A 8 -64.15 35.42 -53.65
CA VAL A 8 -63.05 35.75 -52.78
C VAL A 8 -61.75 35.29 -53.41
N ARG A 9 -60.81 36.21 -53.58
CA ARG A 9 -59.47 35.92 -54.12
C ARG A 9 -58.62 35.12 -53.13
N PRO A 10 -57.84 34.13 -53.53
CA PRO A 10 -56.92 33.43 -52.61
C PRO A 10 -55.68 34.29 -52.35
N MET A 11 -55.38 34.45 -51.07
CA MET A 11 -54.19 35.10 -50.55
C MET A 11 -53.00 34.13 -50.66
N ARG A 12 -51.95 34.52 -51.43
CA ARG A 12 -50.72 33.77 -51.57
C ARG A 12 -49.90 33.99 -50.28
N TRP A 13 -49.71 32.90 -49.52
CA TRP A 13 -48.74 32.86 -48.45
C TRP A 13 -47.36 32.53 -49.03
N VAL A 14 -46.42 33.46 -48.88
CA VAL A 14 -45.00 33.24 -49.12
C VAL A 14 -44.43 32.71 -47.84
N GLY A 15 -44.28 31.39 -47.74
CA GLY A 15 -43.61 30.73 -46.61
C GLY A 15 -42.10 30.94 -46.74
N SER A 16 -41.57 31.71 -45.83
CA SER A 16 -40.14 31.83 -45.57
C SER A 16 -39.68 30.62 -44.77
N LEU A 17 -38.97 29.70 -45.36
CA LEU A 17 -38.28 28.61 -44.67
C LEU A 17 -37.00 29.18 -44.03
N VAL A 18 -37.09 29.44 -42.71
CA VAL A 18 -35.90 29.67 -41.87
C VAL A 18 -35.39 28.31 -41.49
N ALA A 19 -34.27 27.87 -42.10
CA ALA A 19 -33.54 26.67 -41.71
C ALA A 19 -32.75 27.03 -40.45
N GLU A 20 -33.28 26.62 -39.28
CA GLU A 20 -32.50 26.62 -38.07
C GLU A 20 -31.50 25.45 -38.13
N GLY A 21 -30.26 25.79 -38.44
CA GLY A 21 -29.13 24.87 -38.35
C GLY A 21 -28.77 24.60 -36.86
N LEU A 22 -29.18 23.45 -36.36
CA LEU A 22 -28.77 22.95 -35.01
C LEU A 22 -27.29 22.57 -35.08
N LEU A 23 -26.38 23.46 -34.66
CA LEU A 23 -24.96 23.20 -34.50
C LEU A 23 -24.77 22.35 -33.26
N VAL A 24 -24.76 21.00 -33.39
CA VAL A 24 -24.38 20.09 -32.34
C VAL A 24 -22.86 20.16 -32.15
N ALA A 25 -22.39 20.97 -31.21
CA ALA A 25 -21.01 20.97 -30.80
C ALA A 25 -20.72 19.69 -30.01
N LEU A 26 -20.11 18.70 -30.68
CA LEU A 26 -19.52 17.54 -29.98
C LEU A 26 -18.31 18.04 -29.17
N LEU A 27 -18.51 18.26 -27.88
CA LEU A 27 -17.42 18.39 -26.88
C LEU A 27 -16.81 16.99 -26.71
N THR A 28 -15.79 16.67 -27.48
CA THR A 28 -14.88 15.56 -27.19
C THR A 28 -14.06 15.98 -25.97
N ALA A 29 -14.49 15.55 -24.79
CA ALA A 29 -13.66 15.59 -23.59
C ALA A 29 -12.46 14.68 -23.85
N ALA A 30 -11.34 15.26 -24.28
CA ALA A 30 -10.05 14.58 -24.24
C ALA A 30 -9.74 14.35 -22.76
N ALA A 31 -9.95 13.12 -22.28
CA ALA A 31 -9.43 12.67 -21.00
C ALA A 31 -7.90 12.69 -21.13
N THR A 32 -7.28 13.82 -20.81
CA THR A 32 -5.85 13.89 -20.53
C THR A 32 -5.63 13.02 -19.31
N SER A 33 -5.13 11.79 -19.54
CA SER A 33 -4.55 11.00 -18.46
C SER A 33 -3.44 11.85 -17.83
N ALA A 34 -3.77 12.52 -16.74
CA ALA A 34 -2.77 13.19 -15.93
C ALA A 34 -1.81 12.07 -15.50
N VAL A 35 -0.60 12.06 -16.06
CA VAL A 35 0.50 11.22 -15.55
C VAL A 35 0.63 11.61 -14.08
N ALA A 36 0.30 10.68 -13.18
CA ALA A 36 0.32 10.93 -11.76
C ALA A 36 1.69 11.53 -11.39
N ALA A 37 1.68 12.77 -10.90
CA ALA A 37 2.88 13.44 -10.44
C ALA A 37 3.49 12.59 -9.33
N GLY A 38 4.74 12.08 -9.52
CA GLY A 38 5.47 11.39 -8.47
C GLY A 38 6.00 9.99 -8.81
N GLY A 39 5.69 9.44 -10.00
CA GLY A 39 6.17 8.11 -10.42
C GLY A 39 5.44 6.92 -9.77
N VAL A 40 5.76 5.70 -10.20
CA VAL A 40 5.13 4.46 -9.71
C VAL A 40 5.60 4.12 -8.30
N ILE A 41 4.67 3.76 -7.42
CA ILE A 41 4.95 3.19 -6.09
C ILE A 41 4.82 1.67 -6.21
N ALA A 42 5.93 0.95 -6.02
CA ALA A 42 5.95 -0.50 -5.99
C ALA A 42 5.68 -0.98 -4.56
N ILE A 43 4.71 -1.89 -4.42
CA ILE A 43 4.32 -2.52 -3.16
C ILE A 43 4.66 -4.01 -3.29
N ASP A 44 5.59 -4.49 -2.51
CA ASP A 44 6.04 -5.87 -2.53
C ASP A 44 5.38 -6.64 -1.38
N VAL A 45 4.72 -7.75 -1.71
CA VAL A 45 4.13 -8.66 -0.73
C VAL A 45 5.24 -9.60 -0.24
N GLY A 46 5.68 -9.47 0.99
CA GLY A 46 6.70 -10.34 1.59
C GLY A 46 6.32 -11.81 1.54
N HIS A 47 7.31 -12.69 1.42
CA HIS A 47 7.15 -14.15 1.31
C HIS A 47 6.43 -14.63 0.04
N TYR A 48 6.06 -15.93 0.00
CA TYR A 48 5.33 -16.58 -1.09
C TYR A 48 4.71 -17.90 -0.58
N ARG A 49 3.87 -18.56 -1.37
CA ARG A 49 3.03 -19.67 -0.91
C ARG A 49 3.82 -20.85 -0.29
N GLU A 50 4.92 -21.26 -0.93
CA GLU A 50 5.74 -22.41 -0.47
C GLU A 50 6.68 -22.06 0.70
N ALA A 51 6.97 -20.77 0.90
CA ALA A 51 7.70 -20.26 2.07
C ALA A 51 6.97 -19.01 2.62
N PRO A 52 5.84 -19.25 3.33
CA PRO A 52 4.88 -18.20 3.68
C PRO A 52 5.30 -17.34 4.88
N GLY A 53 6.55 -17.41 5.30
CA GLY A 53 7.04 -16.70 6.47
C GLY A 53 6.70 -17.42 7.77
N VAL A 54 6.53 -16.68 8.84
CA VAL A 54 6.15 -17.25 10.12
C VAL A 54 4.66 -17.59 10.18
N THR A 55 4.32 -18.55 11.03
CA THR A 55 2.93 -18.83 11.37
C THR A 55 2.56 -18.01 12.60
N SER A 56 1.47 -17.29 12.53
CA SER A 56 0.94 -16.46 13.62
C SER A 56 0.53 -17.28 14.84
N ALA A 57 0.28 -16.63 15.96
CA ALA A 57 -0.11 -17.29 17.20
C ALA A 57 -1.38 -18.14 17.06
N HIS A 58 -2.33 -17.74 16.20
CA HIS A 58 -3.57 -18.50 15.93
C HIS A 58 -3.49 -19.36 14.65
N GLY A 59 -2.35 -19.39 13.95
CA GLY A 59 -2.09 -20.36 12.87
C GLY A 59 -2.21 -19.85 11.45
N ARG A 60 -2.39 -18.56 11.24
CA ARG A 60 -2.43 -17.94 9.91
C ARG A 60 -1.02 -17.65 9.40
N PRO A 61 -0.66 -17.97 8.14
CA PRO A 61 0.65 -17.65 7.58
C PRO A 61 0.88 -16.14 7.40
N GLU A 62 2.12 -15.66 7.61
CA GLU A 62 2.53 -14.27 7.42
C GLU A 62 2.22 -13.74 6.01
N PHE A 63 2.48 -14.55 4.97
CA PHE A 63 2.18 -14.18 3.58
C PHE A 63 0.74 -13.69 3.37
N GLU A 64 -0.23 -14.26 4.07
CA GLU A 64 -1.62 -13.86 3.94
C GLU A 64 -1.89 -12.48 4.57
N PHE A 65 -1.27 -12.19 5.71
CA PHE A 65 -1.33 -10.85 6.31
C PHE A 65 -0.67 -9.81 5.40
N ASN A 66 0.51 -10.14 4.87
CA ASN A 66 1.27 -9.27 3.97
C ASN A 66 0.47 -8.94 2.71
N ARG A 67 -0.15 -9.97 2.09
CA ARG A 67 -0.97 -9.82 0.89
C ARG A 67 -2.18 -8.93 1.13
N ASP A 68 -2.91 -9.17 2.22
CA ASP A 68 -4.12 -8.42 2.53
C ASP A 68 -3.82 -6.94 2.82
N LEU A 69 -2.74 -6.66 3.55
CA LEU A 69 -2.32 -5.29 3.85
C LEU A 69 -1.76 -4.58 2.60
N ALA A 70 -0.93 -5.26 1.81
CA ALA A 70 -0.38 -4.69 0.57
C ALA A 70 -1.48 -4.33 -0.44
N ALA A 71 -2.50 -5.18 -0.58
CA ALA A 71 -3.66 -4.89 -1.44
C ALA A 71 -4.46 -3.68 -0.93
N GLU A 72 -4.64 -3.54 0.37
CA GLU A 72 -5.32 -2.39 0.97
C GLU A 72 -4.52 -1.08 0.77
N ILE A 73 -3.19 -1.11 0.93
CA ILE A 73 -2.30 0.02 0.66
C ILE A 73 -2.41 0.42 -0.82
N GLU A 74 -2.35 -0.56 -1.74
CA GLU A 74 -2.49 -0.32 -3.17
C GLU A 74 -3.82 0.36 -3.51
N ALA A 75 -4.93 -0.21 -3.04
CA ALA A 75 -6.26 0.33 -3.28
C ALA A 75 -6.40 1.79 -2.81
N GLN A 76 -5.86 2.12 -1.64
CA GLN A 76 -5.92 3.47 -1.10
C GLN A 76 -5.01 4.45 -1.85
N LEU A 77 -3.82 4.02 -2.33
CA LEU A 77 -2.96 4.83 -3.21
C LEU A 77 -3.65 5.11 -4.55
N GLN A 78 -4.25 4.10 -5.17
CA GLN A 78 -4.99 4.24 -6.43
C GLN A 78 -6.19 5.17 -6.28
N ALA A 79 -6.93 5.07 -5.17
CA ALA A 79 -8.03 5.99 -4.86
C ALA A 79 -7.59 7.45 -4.75
N ARG A 80 -6.30 7.71 -4.46
CA ARG A 80 -5.68 9.06 -4.47
C ARG A 80 -5.01 9.41 -5.80
N GLY A 81 -5.23 8.62 -6.85
CA GLY A 81 -4.69 8.87 -8.18
C GLY A 81 -3.20 8.52 -8.34
N ARG A 82 -2.59 7.76 -7.40
CA ARG A 82 -1.19 7.33 -7.51
C ARG A 82 -1.08 6.11 -8.42
N SER A 83 -0.07 6.08 -9.25
CA SER A 83 0.30 4.88 -10.01
C SER A 83 0.99 3.87 -9.10
N THR A 84 0.53 2.63 -9.12
CA THR A 84 1.04 1.54 -8.27
C THR A 84 1.43 0.32 -9.06
N GLN A 85 2.27 -0.53 -8.45
CA GLN A 85 2.61 -1.85 -8.95
C GLN A 85 2.65 -2.81 -7.76
N LEU A 86 1.73 -3.77 -7.71
CA LEU A 86 1.71 -4.82 -6.70
C LEU A 86 2.59 -6.00 -7.15
N ILE A 87 3.57 -6.37 -6.32
CA ILE A 87 4.58 -7.39 -6.62
C ILE A 87 4.38 -8.59 -5.66
N GLY A 88 4.42 -9.80 -6.21
CA GLY A 88 4.39 -11.03 -5.42
C GLY A 88 3.03 -11.44 -4.85
N ALA A 89 1.93 -10.72 -5.14
CA ALA A 89 0.60 -11.00 -4.60
C ALA A 89 0.04 -12.38 -5.00
N ALA A 90 0.41 -12.91 -6.17
CA ALA A 90 0.05 -14.26 -6.60
C ALA A 90 0.73 -15.37 -5.77
N GLY A 91 1.76 -15.01 -4.98
CA GLY A 91 2.46 -15.94 -4.10
C GLY A 91 3.42 -16.90 -4.82
N GLU A 92 3.86 -16.57 -6.02
CA GLU A 92 4.75 -17.43 -6.85
C GLU A 92 6.19 -16.90 -6.90
N MET A 93 6.45 -15.70 -6.37
CA MET A 93 7.76 -15.06 -6.46
C MET A 93 8.72 -15.57 -5.37
N ASN A 94 9.44 -16.63 -5.68
CA ASN A 94 10.35 -17.33 -4.76
C ASN A 94 11.80 -16.79 -4.72
N SER A 95 12.14 -15.81 -5.56
CA SER A 95 13.48 -15.22 -5.65
C SER A 95 13.54 -13.83 -5.01
N LEU A 96 14.30 -13.70 -3.92
CA LEU A 96 14.50 -12.40 -3.25
C LEU A 96 15.04 -11.29 -4.19
N PRO A 97 16.06 -11.57 -5.07
CA PRO A 97 16.51 -10.54 -6.01
C PRO A 97 15.52 -10.23 -7.16
N ALA A 98 14.54 -11.10 -7.43
CA ALA A 98 13.55 -10.85 -8.47
C ALA A 98 12.57 -9.74 -8.07
N ARG A 99 12.26 -9.61 -6.76
CA ARG A 99 11.35 -8.61 -6.22
C ARG A 99 11.75 -7.17 -6.54
N PRO A 100 12.95 -6.69 -6.14
CA PRO A 100 13.39 -5.35 -6.51
C PRO A 100 13.64 -5.17 -8.01
N ARG A 101 13.97 -6.23 -8.76
CA ARG A 101 14.04 -6.16 -10.22
C ARG A 101 12.67 -5.92 -10.86
N ALA A 102 11.62 -6.56 -10.34
CA ALA A 102 10.26 -6.32 -10.80
C ALA A 102 9.82 -4.87 -10.54
N ALA A 103 10.33 -4.24 -9.48
CA ALA A 103 10.10 -2.83 -9.15
C ALA A 103 10.97 -1.85 -9.96
N ALA A 104 11.77 -2.31 -10.93
CA ALA A 104 12.69 -1.43 -11.65
C ALA A 104 11.95 -0.24 -12.30
N GLY A 105 12.47 0.98 -12.09
CA GLY A 105 11.83 2.22 -12.56
C GLY A 105 10.79 2.81 -11.62
N ALA A 106 10.42 2.13 -10.53
CA ALA A 106 9.55 2.71 -9.51
C ALA A 106 10.25 3.86 -8.76
N ALA A 107 9.48 4.82 -8.29
CA ALA A 107 9.98 5.95 -7.51
C ALA A 107 10.23 5.60 -6.04
N LEU A 108 9.53 4.57 -5.54
CA LEU A 108 9.67 3.98 -4.20
C LEU A 108 9.29 2.51 -4.24
N LEU A 109 10.01 1.68 -3.48
CA LEU A 109 9.65 0.30 -3.18
C LEU A 109 9.31 0.19 -1.67
N VAL A 110 8.12 -0.32 -1.36
CA VAL A 110 7.68 -0.65 0.00
C VAL A 110 7.44 -2.15 0.08
N SER A 111 8.29 -2.87 0.82
CA SER A 111 8.11 -4.31 1.08
C SER A 111 7.31 -4.49 2.36
N VAL A 112 6.15 -5.16 2.26
CA VAL A 112 5.17 -5.30 3.35
C VAL A 112 5.32 -6.67 4.00
N HIS A 113 5.52 -6.66 5.30
CA HIS A 113 5.75 -7.82 6.17
C HIS A 113 4.97 -7.72 7.48
N HIS A 114 4.94 -8.82 8.21
CA HIS A 114 4.51 -8.88 9.61
C HIS A 114 5.55 -9.66 10.43
N ASP A 115 5.89 -9.08 11.56
CA ASP A 115 7.05 -9.48 12.35
C ASP A 115 6.82 -10.72 13.22
N SER A 116 7.93 -11.26 13.69
CA SER A 116 8.01 -12.32 14.68
C SER A 116 9.12 -12.03 15.69
N MET A 117 9.38 -12.99 16.56
CA MET A 117 10.50 -12.97 17.50
C MET A 117 11.41 -14.16 17.30
N GLN A 118 12.65 -14.06 17.80
CA GLN A 118 13.55 -15.19 17.82
C GLN A 118 12.92 -16.39 18.54
N ALA A 119 13.11 -17.60 18.00
CA ALA A 119 12.47 -18.83 18.47
C ALA A 119 12.62 -19.08 19.99
N ARG A 120 13.75 -18.64 20.60
CA ARG A 120 14.01 -18.77 22.05
C ARG A 120 13.10 -17.90 22.94
N LEU A 121 12.39 -16.93 22.35
CA LEU A 121 11.44 -16.03 23.03
C LEU A 121 10.00 -16.50 22.91
N LEU A 122 9.77 -17.55 22.11
CA LEU A 122 8.45 -18.09 21.89
C LEU A 122 8.15 -19.23 22.86
N SER A 123 6.94 -19.19 23.43
CA SER A 123 6.32 -20.27 24.19
C SER A 123 5.39 -21.09 23.29
N SER A 124 4.96 -22.26 23.76
CA SER A 124 3.93 -23.07 23.10
C SER A 124 2.59 -22.94 23.83
N TRP A 125 1.51 -23.09 23.09
CA TRP A 125 0.15 -23.20 23.57
C TRP A 125 -0.70 -24.04 22.62
N THR A 126 -1.81 -24.57 23.10
CA THR A 126 -2.76 -25.29 22.26
C THR A 126 -3.89 -24.35 21.84
N TYR A 127 -4.05 -24.19 20.53
CA TYR A 127 -5.15 -23.44 19.94
C TYR A 127 -5.89 -24.33 18.94
N GLU A 128 -7.20 -24.52 19.15
CA GLU A 128 -8.06 -25.41 18.34
C GLU A 128 -7.48 -26.83 18.19
N GLY A 129 -6.91 -27.38 19.26
CA GLY A 129 -6.33 -28.73 19.29
C GLY A 129 -4.96 -28.86 18.61
N VAL A 130 -4.38 -27.74 18.10
CA VAL A 130 -3.06 -27.72 17.45
C VAL A 130 -2.06 -26.97 18.32
N GLU A 131 -0.86 -27.53 18.50
CA GLU A 131 0.24 -26.82 19.15
C GLU A 131 0.71 -25.67 18.29
N ARG A 132 0.77 -24.46 18.85
CA ARG A 132 1.20 -23.21 18.21
C ARG A 132 2.29 -22.54 19.04
N ARG A 133 3.08 -21.69 18.36
CA ARG A 133 4.08 -20.84 19.01
C ARG A 133 3.56 -19.44 19.17
N TYR A 134 3.83 -18.81 20.32
CA TYR A 134 3.44 -17.42 20.59
C TYR A 134 4.48 -16.69 21.43
N GLY A 135 4.44 -15.36 21.43
CA GLY A 135 5.27 -14.51 22.27
C GLY A 135 4.60 -13.15 22.48
N ASP A 136 4.10 -12.89 23.67
CA ASP A 136 3.35 -11.67 23.99
C ASP A 136 4.23 -10.52 24.50
N ARG A 137 5.56 -10.72 24.53
CA ARG A 137 6.50 -9.74 25.10
C ARG A 137 6.65 -8.48 24.30
N PHE A 138 6.60 -8.61 22.97
CA PHE A 138 6.80 -7.50 22.05
C PHE A 138 5.58 -7.36 21.13
N ALA A 139 5.30 -6.12 20.77
CA ALA A 139 4.25 -5.70 19.86
C ALA A 139 4.70 -4.41 19.16
N GLY A 140 3.94 -3.99 18.16
CA GLY A 140 4.16 -2.75 17.44
C GLY A 140 4.86 -2.92 16.11
N PHE A 141 4.84 -1.85 15.31
CA PHE A 141 5.42 -1.83 13.97
C PHE A 141 6.93 -1.55 13.99
N SER A 142 7.62 -1.96 12.91
CA SER A 142 9.01 -1.60 12.63
C SER A 142 9.20 -1.23 11.18
N LEU A 143 10.15 -0.34 10.92
CA LEU A 143 10.54 0.06 9.55
C LEU A 143 12.04 -0.17 9.38
N PHE A 144 12.44 -0.62 8.20
CA PHE A 144 13.84 -0.90 7.91
C PHE A 144 14.31 -0.20 6.64
N VAL A 145 15.54 0.27 6.68
CA VAL A 145 16.26 0.81 5.53
C VAL A 145 17.67 0.21 5.47
N SER A 146 18.23 0.11 4.26
CA SER A 146 19.59 -0.40 4.03
C SER A 146 20.46 0.73 3.50
N ARG A 147 21.60 1.00 4.16
CA ARG A 147 22.60 1.97 3.67
C ARG A 147 23.34 1.48 2.42
N GLU A 148 23.23 0.18 2.11
CA GLU A 148 23.73 -0.42 0.86
C GLU A 148 22.80 -0.11 -0.33
N ASN A 149 21.56 0.38 -0.10
CA ASN A 149 20.68 0.85 -1.16
C ASN A 149 21.13 2.23 -1.66
N PRO A 150 21.30 2.46 -2.98
CA PRO A 150 21.75 3.75 -3.50
C PRO A 150 20.79 4.91 -3.18
N GLY A 151 19.50 4.64 -3.02
CA GLY A 151 18.45 5.61 -2.67
C GLY A 151 18.14 5.70 -1.17
N TRP A 152 18.97 5.14 -0.28
CA TRP A 152 18.64 4.93 1.13
C TRP A 152 18.21 6.20 1.89
N ARG A 153 18.78 7.38 1.57
CA ARG A 153 18.39 8.64 2.24
C ARG A 153 16.95 9.01 1.94
N ARG A 154 16.49 8.77 0.70
CA ARG A 154 15.09 8.98 0.33
C ARG A 154 14.20 7.88 0.95
N GLY A 155 14.66 6.62 0.94
CA GLY A 155 14.01 5.53 1.66
C GLY A 155 13.83 5.84 3.15
N LEU A 156 14.85 6.39 3.82
CA LEU A 156 14.77 6.81 5.22
C LEU A 156 13.75 7.93 5.44
N ARG A 157 13.72 8.95 4.57
CA ARG A 157 12.70 10.01 4.69
C ARG A 157 11.28 9.44 4.60
N CYS A 158 11.05 8.53 3.65
CA CYS A 158 9.73 7.89 3.51
C CYS A 158 9.42 6.96 4.70
N ALA A 159 10.37 6.18 5.16
CA ALA A 159 10.19 5.35 6.36
C ALA A 159 9.86 6.21 7.60
N SER A 160 10.56 7.33 7.80
CA SER A 160 10.29 8.24 8.91
C SER A 160 8.91 8.90 8.81
N ALA A 161 8.48 9.31 7.62
CA ALA A 161 7.14 9.88 7.39
C ALA A 161 6.04 8.84 7.65
N ILE A 162 6.22 7.61 7.16
CA ILE A 162 5.30 6.49 7.43
C ILE A 162 5.22 6.20 8.94
N GLY A 163 6.37 6.12 9.63
CA GLY A 163 6.41 5.89 11.07
C GLY A 163 5.71 7.00 11.86
N ALA A 164 5.91 8.27 11.49
CA ALA A 164 5.23 9.41 12.10
C ALA A 164 3.71 9.34 11.90
N ALA A 165 3.26 8.99 10.68
CA ALA A 165 1.83 8.84 10.37
C ALA A 165 1.19 7.67 11.14
N LEU A 166 1.90 6.55 11.30
CA LEU A 166 1.45 5.41 12.11
C LEU A 166 1.29 5.81 13.58
N ILE A 167 2.27 6.54 14.15
CA ILE A 167 2.18 7.04 15.53
C ILE A 167 1.00 8.01 15.68
N HIS A 168 0.80 8.91 14.72
CA HIS A 168 -0.35 9.81 14.73
C HIS A 168 -1.70 9.07 14.67
N ALA A 169 -1.74 7.92 13.97
CA ALA A 169 -2.91 7.04 13.90
C ALA A 169 -3.09 6.16 15.16
N GLY A 170 -2.20 6.28 16.18
CA GLY A 170 -2.28 5.57 17.46
C GLY A 170 -1.54 4.23 17.50
N PHE A 171 -0.73 3.91 16.49
CA PHE A 171 0.14 2.72 16.51
C PHE A 171 1.47 3.04 17.20
N THR A 172 2.07 2.03 17.82
CA THR A 172 3.35 2.18 18.52
C THR A 172 4.48 1.45 17.81
N PRO A 173 5.71 2.04 17.75
CA PRO A 173 6.85 1.32 17.22
C PRO A 173 7.31 0.22 18.18
N SER A 174 7.72 -0.92 17.63
CA SER A 174 8.34 -2.01 18.38
C SER A 174 9.75 -1.65 18.81
N LEU A 175 10.12 -2.05 20.02
CA LEU A 175 11.48 -1.90 20.53
C LEU A 175 12.30 -3.19 20.39
N TYR A 176 11.71 -4.25 19.86
CA TYR A 176 12.32 -5.58 19.78
C TYR A 176 13.67 -5.57 19.05
N HIS A 177 13.69 -5.01 17.83
CA HIS A 177 14.89 -5.06 17.00
C HIS A 177 16.09 -4.29 17.57
N ALA A 178 15.86 -3.26 18.39
CA ALA A 178 16.93 -2.49 19.04
C ALA A 178 17.34 -3.07 20.41
N ASP A 179 16.56 -3.98 21.00
CA ASP A 179 16.88 -4.55 22.30
C ASP A 179 18.20 -5.34 22.23
N ARG A 180 19.16 -4.96 23.09
CA ARG A 180 20.51 -5.53 23.09
C ARG A 180 20.59 -6.90 23.78
N LYS A 181 19.63 -7.20 24.66
CA LYS A 181 19.66 -8.41 25.49
C LYS A 181 18.88 -9.56 24.87
N VAL A 182 17.70 -9.25 24.36
CA VAL A 182 16.76 -10.27 23.88
C VAL A 182 16.38 -10.08 22.42
N GLY A 183 16.58 -8.89 21.84
CA GLY A 183 16.31 -8.59 20.47
C GLY A 183 17.51 -8.81 19.54
N GLU A 184 17.58 -8.02 18.48
CA GLU A 184 18.57 -8.17 17.41
C GLU A 184 19.71 -7.15 17.50
N ASN A 185 19.69 -6.26 18.50
CA ASN A 185 20.70 -5.19 18.68
C ASN A 185 20.89 -4.32 17.44
N ARG A 186 19.83 -4.01 16.69
CA ARG A 186 19.90 -3.13 15.52
C ARG A 186 19.93 -1.68 15.92
N ALA A 187 20.77 -0.90 15.24
CA ALA A 187 20.82 0.54 15.42
C ALA A 187 19.56 1.18 14.82
N PHE A 188 19.03 2.18 15.51
CA PHE A 188 18.00 3.04 14.94
C PHE A 188 18.58 3.96 13.86
N ALA A 189 17.85 4.10 12.75
CA ALA A 189 18.01 5.17 11.79
C ALA A 189 17.19 6.40 12.20
N ASP A 190 15.98 6.17 12.74
CA ASP A 190 15.11 7.17 13.36
C ASP A 190 14.35 6.50 14.52
N LYS A 191 14.82 6.69 15.73
CA LYS A 191 14.26 6.07 16.93
C LYS A 191 12.82 6.53 17.19
N ARG A 192 12.53 7.82 16.95
CA ARG A 192 11.20 8.39 17.22
C ARG A 192 10.13 7.70 16.37
N ASN A 193 10.44 7.43 15.12
CA ASN A 193 9.50 6.91 14.14
C ASN A 193 9.67 5.40 13.88
N GLY A 194 10.42 4.67 14.72
CA GLY A 194 10.54 3.21 14.66
C GLY A 194 11.35 2.70 13.46
N VAL A 195 12.28 3.51 12.91
CA VAL A 195 13.09 3.11 11.76
C VAL A 195 14.46 2.58 12.20
N HIS A 196 14.83 1.40 11.68
CA HIS A 196 16.08 0.72 11.95
C HIS A 196 16.95 0.60 10.70
N TYR A 197 18.27 0.46 10.89
CA TYR A 197 19.17 0.03 9.84
C TYR A 197 19.20 -1.50 9.75
N PHE A 198 19.06 -2.01 8.52
CA PHE A 198 19.26 -3.42 8.21
C PHE A 198 19.96 -3.55 6.84
N ASP A 199 21.26 -3.30 6.81
CA ASP A 199 22.04 -3.17 5.58
C ASP A 199 22.00 -4.42 4.70
N ARG A 200 22.01 -5.63 5.31
CA ARG A 200 22.02 -6.91 4.58
C ARG A 200 20.66 -7.40 4.13
N LEU A 201 19.59 -6.65 4.33
CA LEU A 201 18.26 -7.07 3.91
C LEU A 201 18.16 -7.10 2.38
N ALA A 202 18.06 -8.31 1.82
CA ALA A 202 18.29 -8.56 0.39
C ALA A 202 17.38 -7.72 -0.52
N VAL A 203 16.09 -7.62 -0.21
CA VAL A 203 15.12 -6.87 -1.03
C VAL A 203 15.48 -5.38 -1.08
N LEU A 204 16.01 -4.81 0.01
CA LEU A 204 16.38 -3.39 0.08
C LEU A 204 17.72 -3.10 -0.58
N ARG A 205 18.77 -3.90 -0.28
CA ARG A 205 20.12 -3.65 -0.79
C ARG A 205 20.23 -3.86 -2.30
N HIS A 206 19.42 -4.75 -2.89
CA HIS A 206 19.41 -5.01 -4.32
C HIS A 206 18.45 -4.12 -5.12
N ALA A 207 17.67 -3.28 -4.45
CA ALA A 207 16.81 -2.30 -5.11
C ALA A 207 17.63 -1.14 -5.69
N SER A 208 17.37 -0.79 -6.93
CA SER A 208 18.00 0.36 -7.61
C SER A 208 17.32 1.69 -7.31
N MET A 209 16.09 1.64 -6.76
CA MET A 209 15.29 2.78 -6.33
C MET A 209 15.31 2.93 -4.80
N PRO A 210 14.87 4.07 -4.23
CA PRO A 210 14.58 4.18 -2.81
C PRO A 210 13.68 3.05 -2.33
N ALA A 211 14.06 2.38 -1.22
CA ALA A 211 13.35 1.21 -0.73
C ALA A 211 13.30 1.20 0.80
N LEU A 212 12.20 0.69 1.33
CA LEU A 212 12.01 0.41 2.74
C LEU A 212 11.24 -0.90 2.93
N LEU A 213 11.40 -1.53 4.09
CA LEU A 213 10.57 -2.67 4.50
C LEU A 213 9.75 -2.23 5.71
N PHE A 214 8.49 -2.62 5.72
CA PHE A 214 7.52 -2.32 6.74
C PHE A 214 7.01 -3.61 7.38
N GLU A 215 7.31 -3.79 8.68
CA GLU A 215 6.73 -4.78 9.56
C GLU A 215 5.52 -4.14 10.26
N ALA A 216 4.32 -4.58 9.92
CA ALA A 216 3.10 -3.90 10.37
C ALA A 216 2.76 -4.16 11.85
N GLY A 217 3.31 -5.22 12.44
CA GLY A 217 3.17 -5.64 13.83
C GLY A 217 3.60 -7.08 14.01
N VAL A 218 3.55 -7.59 15.23
CA VAL A 218 4.09 -8.89 15.65
C VAL A 218 2.98 -9.96 15.66
N ILE A 219 2.89 -10.79 14.60
CA ILE A 219 1.80 -11.79 14.46
C ILE A 219 1.94 -13.01 15.37
N VAL A 220 3.07 -13.19 16.02
CA VAL A 220 3.20 -14.21 17.09
C VAL A 220 2.73 -13.70 18.45
N ASN A 221 2.38 -12.41 18.58
CA ASN A 221 1.70 -11.86 19.74
C ASN A 221 0.19 -12.11 19.61
N ARG A 222 -0.39 -12.83 20.59
CA ARG A 222 -1.78 -13.32 20.52
C ARG A 222 -2.84 -12.22 20.45
N GLU A 223 -2.58 -11.07 21.05
CA GLU A 223 -3.53 -9.95 21.04
C GLU A 223 -3.30 -9.03 19.81
N GLU A 224 -2.05 -8.77 19.46
CA GLU A 224 -1.74 -7.94 18.30
C GLU A 224 -2.16 -8.60 16.99
N GLU A 225 -1.97 -9.92 16.85
CA GLU A 225 -2.44 -10.67 15.69
C GLU A 225 -3.92 -10.47 15.40
N LYS A 226 -4.78 -10.50 16.45
CA LYS A 226 -6.22 -10.26 16.29
C LYS A 226 -6.52 -8.87 15.75
N GLN A 227 -5.75 -7.87 16.21
CA GLN A 227 -5.87 -6.50 15.71
C GLN A 227 -5.43 -6.42 14.24
N LEU A 228 -4.30 -7.05 13.88
CA LEU A 228 -3.78 -7.06 12.52
C LEU A 228 -4.69 -7.85 11.54
N ALA A 229 -5.42 -8.83 12.03
CA ALA A 229 -6.42 -9.57 11.26
C ALA A 229 -7.71 -8.77 11.03
N ASP A 230 -8.02 -7.77 11.87
CA ASP A 230 -9.22 -6.94 11.75
C ASP A 230 -9.14 -6.02 10.51
N PRO A 231 -10.10 -6.12 9.57
CA PRO A 231 -10.12 -5.26 8.38
C PRO A 231 -10.16 -3.75 8.69
N ALA A 232 -10.81 -3.32 9.78
CA ALA A 232 -10.86 -1.91 10.15
C ALA A 232 -9.50 -1.41 10.65
N VAL A 233 -8.77 -2.20 11.43
CA VAL A 233 -7.41 -1.90 11.86
C VAL A 233 -6.46 -1.89 10.67
N ARG A 234 -6.55 -2.90 9.78
CA ARG A 234 -5.76 -2.98 8.54
C ARG A 234 -5.97 -1.75 7.65
N GLY A 235 -7.23 -1.31 7.48
CA GLY A 235 -7.55 -0.08 6.74
C GLY A 235 -6.93 1.18 7.35
N ARG A 236 -6.87 1.29 8.68
CA ARG A 236 -6.19 2.40 9.38
C ARG A 236 -4.67 2.36 9.21
N ILE A 237 -4.06 1.17 9.27
CA ILE A 237 -2.62 0.99 9.01
C ILE A 237 -2.31 1.40 7.58
N ALA A 238 -3.07 0.92 6.59
CA ALA A 238 -2.91 1.28 5.18
C ALA A 238 -3.04 2.79 4.97
N ALA A 239 -4.04 3.44 5.57
CA ALA A 239 -4.22 4.88 5.49
C ALA A 239 -3.02 5.67 6.06
N ALA A 240 -2.46 5.22 7.18
CA ALA A 240 -1.26 5.84 7.75
C ALA A 240 -0.04 5.67 6.85
N VAL A 241 0.18 4.47 6.29
CA VAL A 241 1.26 4.21 5.32
C VAL A 241 1.11 5.12 4.09
N VAL A 242 -0.08 5.21 3.52
CA VAL A 242 -0.39 6.07 2.37
C VAL A 242 -0.13 7.54 2.69
N ASN A 243 -0.57 8.03 3.86
CA ASN A 243 -0.30 9.41 4.29
C ASN A 243 1.21 9.70 4.37
N GLY A 244 2.00 8.79 4.94
CA GLY A 244 3.45 8.93 5.01
C GLY A 244 4.14 8.91 3.64
N ILE A 245 3.64 8.09 2.70
CA ILE A 245 4.11 8.08 1.30
C ILE A 245 3.82 9.42 0.63
N GLU A 246 2.62 9.95 0.76
CA GLU A 246 2.21 11.27 0.21
C GLU A 246 3.09 12.39 0.76
N GLU A 247 3.40 12.38 2.07
CA GLU A 247 4.27 13.38 2.69
C GLU A 247 5.70 13.33 2.15
N CYS A 248 6.25 12.14 1.90
CA CYS A 248 7.64 12.01 1.42
C CYS A 248 7.78 12.10 -0.10
N MET A 249 6.68 12.00 -0.84
CA MET A 249 6.61 11.99 -2.30
C MET A 249 5.48 12.94 -2.81
N PRO A 250 5.60 14.23 -2.53
CA PRO A 250 4.63 15.24 -2.93
C PRO A 250 4.49 15.38 -4.45
#